data_649dedcd7be070c53f62992df7354806
#
_entry.id   649dedcd7be070c53f62992df7354806
#
_cell.length_a   1.000
_cell.length_b   1.000
_cell.length_c   1.000
_cell.angle_alpha   90.00
_cell.angle_beta   90.00
_cell.angle_gamma   90.00
#
_symmetry.space_group_name_H-M   'P 1'
#
loop_
_entity.id
_entity.type
_entity.pdbx_description
1 polymer ?
#
loop_
_entity_poly.entity_id
_entity_poly.type
_entity_poly.pdbx_seq_one_letter_code
_entity_poly.pdbx_strand_id
1 'polypeptide(L)'
;GFINEDLRSLRKAMNATDDQKKMLKKRRRKEILGLRRLPITVAMEKNTWFHLGSNSCEQMLYCLKRICEPCKEHVDNNFNPISPDCVKEFLPVRDELCKLMERAKVAISQDNYEEADDILKKGDDLKNRISALRKQQMNRMQEGDNASLKASMVYLNILQESQELVSIWRH
;
A
#
# COMPACT_ATOMS: atom_id res chain seq x y z
N GLY A 1 11.04 3.59 -8.93
CA GLY A 1 11.12 2.43 -9.83
C GLY A 1 10.35 2.68 -11.10
N PHE A 2 9.00 2.56 -11.07
CA PHE A 2 8.14 2.63 -12.27
C PHE A 2 8.30 3.95 -13.06
N ILE A 3 8.16 5.10 -12.43
CA ILE A 3 8.28 6.44 -13.07
C ILE A 3 9.63 6.65 -13.74
N ASN A 4 10.72 6.15 -13.14
CA ASN A 4 12.08 6.31 -13.64
C ASN A 4 12.59 5.06 -14.37
N GLU A 5 11.70 4.12 -14.69
CA GLU A 5 12.00 2.85 -15.36
C GLU A 5 13.17 2.07 -14.71
N ASP A 6 13.31 2.22 -13.37
CA ASP A 6 14.37 1.59 -12.60
C ASP A 6 13.95 0.19 -12.12
N LEU A 7 14.30 -0.80 -12.93
CA LEU A 7 14.02 -2.21 -12.66
C LEU A 7 14.73 -2.73 -11.40
N ARG A 8 15.90 -2.19 -11.06
CA ARG A 8 16.65 -2.58 -9.84
C ARG A 8 15.86 -2.20 -8.59
N SER A 9 15.34 -0.97 -8.53
CA SER A 9 14.50 -0.52 -7.42
C SER A 9 13.21 -1.34 -7.30
N LEU A 10 12.57 -1.70 -8.41
CA LEU A 10 11.37 -2.55 -8.42
C LEU A 10 11.66 -3.96 -7.90
N ARG A 11 12.75 -4.59 -8.34
CA ARG A 11 13.19 -5.91 -7.82
C ARG A 11 13.51 -5.84 -6.32
N LYS A 12 14.18 -4.77 -5.87
CA LYS A 12 14.48 -4.57 -4.46
C LYS A 12 13.20 -4.43 -3.62
N ALA A 13 12.21 -3.68 -4.10
CA ALA A 13 10.92 -3.52 -3.42
C ALA A 13 10.16 -4.86 -3.33
N MET A 14 10.13 -5.66 -4.39
CA MET A 14 9.51 -6.99 -4.39
C MET A 14 10.18 -7.93 -3.39
N ASN A 15 11.52 -8.02 -3.41
CA ASN A 15 12.27 -8.86 -2.48
C ASN A 15 12.01 -8.45 -1.03
N ALA A 16 12.00 -7.12 -0.74
CA ALA A 16 11.68 -6.62 0.59
C ALA A 16 10.26 -7.00 1.03
N THR A 17 9.28 -6.96 0.12
CA THR A 17 7.89 -7.36 0.41
C THR A 17 7.80 -8.86 0.74
N ASP A 18 8.49 -9.72 -0.03
CA ASP A 18 8.53 -11.16 0.22
C ASP A 18 9.24 -11.51 1.54
N ASP A 19 10.30 -10.81 1.86
CA ASP A 19 11.02 -11.01 3.13
C ASP A 19 10.16 -10.58 4.34
N GLN A 20 9.47 -9.45 4.25
CA GLN A 20 8.51 -9.03 5.28
C GLN A 20 7.37 -10.05 5.45
N LYS A 21 6.87 -10.63 4.38
CA LYS A 21 5.87 -11.71 4.44
C LYS A 21 6.38 -12.96 5.17
N LYS A 22 7.63 -13.35 4.93
CA LYS A 22 8.28 -14.47 5.66
C LYS A 22 8.43 -14.13 7.15
N MET A 23 8.86 -12.89 7.46
CA MET A 23 8.99 -12.42 8.84
C MET A 23 7.65 -12.41 9.58
N LEU A 24 6.58 -11.92 8.94
CA LEU A 24 5.23 -11.91 9.52
C LEU A 24 4.75 -13.34 9.85
N LYS A 25 4.94 -14.30 8.95
CA LYS A 25 4.62 -15.72 9.21
C LYS A 25 5.40 -16.29 10.40
N LYS A 26 6.69 -15.97 10.50
CA LYS A 26 7.53 -16.39 11.63
C LYS A 26 7.06 -15.78 12.96
N ARG A 27 6.69 -14.50 12.94
CA ARG A 27 6.15 -13.78 14.09
C ARG A 27 4.83 -14.40 14.56
N ARG A 28 3.89 -14.64 13.65
CA ARG A 28 2.61 -15.31 13.95
C ARG A 28 2.81 -16.64 14.69
N ARG A 29 3.73 -17.48 14.23
CA ARG A 29 4.03 -18.75 14.90
C ARG A 29 4.55 -18.57 16.31
N LYS A 30 5.44 -17.60 16.54
CA LYS A 30 5.99 -17.30 17.88
C LYS A 30 4.90 -16.80 18.84
N GLU A 31 4.05 -15.90 18.38
CA GLU A 31 2.95 -15.35 19.18
C GLU A 31 1.94 -16.43 19.59
N ILE A 32 1.53 -17.29 18.68
CA ILE A 32 0.64 -18.41 18.99
C ILE A 32 1.25 -19.32 20.08
N LEU A 33 2.56 -19.59 20.00
CA LEU A 33 3.25 -20.38 21.04
C LEU A 33 3.32 -19.64 22.38
N GLY A 34 3.47 -18.30 22.36
CA GLY A 34 3.46 -17.46 23.54
C GLY A 34 2.09 -17.46 24.26
N LEU A 35 0.99 -17.40 23.48
CA LEU A 35 -0.37 -17.40 24.01
C LEU A 35 -0.70 -18.65 24.84
N ARG A 36 -0.09 -19.80 24.54
CA ARG A 36 -0.31 -21.06 25.29
C ARG A 36 0.14 -21.01 26.75
N ARG A 37 0.95 -20.01 27.14
CA ARG A 37 1.49 -19.83 28.49
C ARG A 37 0.70 -18.82 29.31
N LEU A 38 -0.35 -18.23 28.77
CA LEU A 38 -1.15 -17.19 29.40
C LEU A 38 -2.48 -17.75 29.93
N PRO A 39 -3.07 -17.13 30.96
CA PRO A 39 -4.46 -17.39 31.36
C PRO A 39 -5.40 -17.20 30.15
N ILE A 40 -6.45 -18.02 30.09
CA ILE A 40 -7.31 -18.11 28.89
C ILE A 40 -7.94 -16.76 28.51
N THR A 41 -8.38 -15.97 29.46
CA THR A 41 -8.99 -14.64 29.23
C THR A 41 -8.00 -13.67 28.59
N VAL A 42 -6.77 -13.61 29.12
CA VAL A 42 -5.70 -12.76 28.57
C VAL A 42 -5.23 -13.26 27.20
N ALA A 43 -5.16 -14.58 27.03
CA ALA A 43 -4.79 -15.19 25.76
C ALA A 43 -5.82 -14.86 24.66
N MET A 44 -7.11 -14.88 24.96
CA MET A 44 -8.18 -14.56 24.00
C MET A 44 -8.10 -13.09 23.57
N GLU A 45 -7.96 -12.15 24.51
CA GLU A 45 -7.86 -10.72 24.20
C GLU A 45 -6.61 -10.42 23.33
N LYS A 46 -5.44 -10.88 23.76
CA LYS A 46 -4.19 -10.71 23.02
C LYS A 46 -4.23 -11.35 21.63
N ASN A 47 -4.87 -12.53 21.51
CA ASN A 47 -5.03 -13.20 20.23
C ASN A 47 -5.87 -12.36 19.26
N THR A 48 -6.96 -11.74 19.74
CA THR A 48 -7.80 -10.87 18.90
C THR A 48 -7.02 -9.68 18.34
N TRP A 49 -6.35 -8.93 19.19
CA TRP A 49 -5.53 -7.79 18.76
C TRP A 49 -4.37 -8.19 17.85
N PHE A 50 -3.69 -9.27 18.19
CA PHE A 50 -2.63 -9.81 17.37
C PHE A 50 -3.12 -10.27 16.00
N HIS A 51 -4.30 -10.91 15.95
CA HIS A 51 -4.91 -11.37 14.71
C HIS A 51 -5.28 -10.18 13.79
N LEU A 52 -5.94 -9.15 14.34
CA LEU A 52 -6.30 -7.94 13.61
C LEU A 52 -5.06 -7.25 13.03
N GLY A 53 -4.06 -6.95 13.86
CA GLY A 53 -2.83 -6.30 13.41
C GLY A 53 -2.04 -7.12 12.38
N SER A 54 -1.96 -8.44 12.58
CA SER A 54 -1.30 -9.33 11.62
C SER A 54 -2.03 -9.40 10.27
N ASN A 55 -3.37 -9.38 10.29
CA ASN A 55 -4.17 -9.39 9.08
C ASN A 55 -3.99 -8.08 8.30
N SER A 56 -4.03 -6.93 8.99
CA SER A 56 -3.79 -5.62 8.37
C SER A 56 -2.39 -5.54 7.74
N CYS A 57 -1.35 -6.02 8.44
CA CYS A 57 0.00 -6.09 7.88
C CYS A 57 0.07 -7.00 6.63
N GLU A 58 -0.60 -8.14 6.65
CA GLU A 58 -0.64 -9.04 5.50
C GLU A 58 -1.34 -8.39 4.30
N GLN A 59 -2.47 -7.73 4.52
CA GLN A 59 -3.19 -7.00 3.47
C GLN A 59 -2.32 -5.88 2.87
N MET A 60 -1.61 -5.09 3.70
CA MET A 60 -0.67 -4.07 3.20
C MET A 60 0.42 -4.68 2.32
N LEU A 61 1.01 -5.80 2.72
CA LEU A 61 2.02 -6.49 1.93
C LEU A 61 1.46 -7.01 0.59
N TYR A 62 0.21 -7.46 0.55
CA TYR A 62 -0.46 -7.83 -0.69
C TYR A 62 -0.69 -6.62 -1.61
N CYS A 63 -1.13 -5.47 -1.08
CA CYS A 63 -1.26 -4.25 -1.87
C CYS A 63 0.07 -3.83 -2.49
N LEU A 64 1.14 -3.80 -1.69
CA LEU A 64 2.48 -3.47 -2.17
C LEU A 64 2.96 -4.43 -3.28
N LYS A 65 2.70 -5.71 -3.13
CA LYS A 65 3.03 -6.71 -4.15
C LYS A 65 2.26 -6.45 -5.45
N ARG A 66 0.94 -6.21 -5.37
CA ARG A 66 0.08 -5.90 -6.52
C ARG A 66 0.44 -4.58 -7.20
N ILE A 67 1.11 -3.64 -6.51
CA ILE A 67 1.72 -2.46 -7.13
C ILE A 67 3.02 -2.83 -7.85
N CYS A 68 3.90 -3.54 -7.16
CA CYS A 68 5.27 -3.79 -7.66
C CYS A 68 5.31 -4.75 -8.86
N GLU A 69 4.49 -5.82 -8.87
CA GLU A 69 4.51 -6.83 -9.93
C GLU A 69 4.18 -6.24 -11.32
N PRO A 70 3.03 -5.54 -11.52
CA PRO A 70 2.73 -4.94 -12.81
C PRO A 70 3.72 -3.85 -13.23
N CYS A 71 4.22 -3.07 -12.25
CA CYS A 71 5.25 -2.07 -12.52
C CYS A 71 6.55 -2.70 -13.03
N LYS A 72 6.98 -3.81 -12.39
CA LYS A 72 8.17 -4.55 -12.81
C LYS A 72 7.98 -5.15 -14.20
N GLU A 73 6.86 -5.81 -14.43
CA GLU A 73 6.55 -6.42 -15.73
C GLU A 73 6.53 -5.38 -16.85
N HIS A 74 5.95 -4.21 -16.58
CA HIS A 74 5.90 -3.10 -17.53
C HIS A 74 7.29 -2.61 -17.95
N VAL A 75 8.17 -2.40 -16.97
CA VAL A 75 9.55 -1.92 -17.21
C VAL A 75 10.43 -3.02 -17.83
N ASP A 76 10.29 -4.27 -17.38
CA ASP A 76 11.06 -5.42 -17.87
C ASP A 76 10.75 -5.73 -19.36
N ASN A 77 9.52 -5.45 -19.81
CA ASN A 77 9.09 -5.60 -21.21
C ASN A 77 9.30 -4.34 -22.06
N ASN A 78 9.94 -3.31 -21.54
CA ASN A 78 10.20 -2.03 -22.25
C ASN A 78 8.94 -1.42 -22.87
N PHE A 79 7.82 -1.45 -22.16
CA PHE A 79 6.60 -0.77 -22.60
C PHE A 79 6.74 0.75 -22.48
N ASN A 80 5.96 1.50 -23.26
CA ASN A 80 6.00 2.96 -23.23
C ASN A 80 5.83 3.49 -21.80
N PRO A 81 6.61 4.51 -21.39
CA PRO A 81 6.53 5.07 -20.05
C PRO A 81 5.16 5.70 -19.76
N ILE A 82 4.86 5.86 -18.50
CA ILE A 82 3.68 6.61 -18.04
C ILE A 82 3.78 8.07 -18.50
N SER A 83 2.64 8.68 -18.86
CA SER A 83 2.63 10.06 -19.32
C SER A 83 3.14 11.03 -18.22
N PRO A 84 3.84 12.12 -18.62
CA PRO A 84 4.32 13.13 -17.67
C PRO A 84 3.21 13.76 -16.84
N ASP A 85 2.00 13.89 -17.35
CA ASP A 85 0.88 14.46 -16.62
C ASP A 85 0.38 13.52 -15.53
N CYS A 86 0.27 12.23 -15.81
CA CYS A 86 -0.02 11.23 -14.75
C CYS A 86 1.06 11.23 -13.65
N VAL A 87 2.33 11.41 -14.01
CA VAL A 87 3.42 11.53 -13.03
C VAL A 87 3.22 12.74 -12.14
N LYS A 88 2.96 13.92 -12.73
CA LYS A 88 2.76 15.18 -11.97
C LYS A 88 1.57 15.08 -11.01
N GLU A 89 0.50 14.42 -11.42
CA GLU A 89 -0.71 14.24 -10.62
C GLU A 89 -0.49 13.24 -9.48
N PHE A 90 0.26 12.18 -9.73
CA PHE A 90 0.47 11.10 -8.77
C PHE A 90 1.51 11.43 -7.69
N LEU A 91 2.57 12.17 -8.02
CA LEU A 91 3.66 12.43 -7.07
C LEU A 91 3.19 13.06 -5.74
N PRO A 92 2.31 14.08 -5.73
CA PRO A 92 1.78 14.63 -4.49
C PRO A 92 0.98 13.61 -3.66
N VAL A 93 0.21 12.74 -4.33
CA VAL A 93 -0.57 11.68 -3.68
C VAL A 93 0.34 10.65 -3.02
N ARG A 94 1.38 10.22 -3.74
CA ARG A 94 2.41 9.31 -3.20
C ARG A 94 3.07 9.89 -1.95
N ASP A 95 3.49 11.16 -2.02
CA ASP A 95 4.22 11.81 -0.93
C ASP A 95 3.34 11.97 0.31
N GLU A 96 2.06 12.29 0.12
CA GLU A 96 1.08 12.36 1.20
C GLU A 96 0.79 10.99 1.81
N LEU A 97 0.63 9.95 0.97
CA LEU A 97 0.48 8.56 1.42
C LEU A 97 1.67 8.15 2.29
N CYS A 98 2.91 8.40 1.84
CA CYS A 98 4.11 8.08 2.61
C CYS A 98 4.16 8.83 3.95
N LYS A 99 3.80 10.12 3.98
CA LYS A 99 3.73 10.90 5.21
C LYS A 99 2.69 10.36 6.19
N LEU A 100 1.51 10.00 5.72
CA LEU A 100 0.47 9.41 6.56
C LEU A 100 0.91 8.05 7.13
N MET A 101 1.54 7.21 6.32
CA MET A 101 2.09 5.93 6.78
C MET A 101 3.14 6.13 7.88
N GLU A 102 4.04 7.08 7.73
CA GLU A 102 5.06 7.35 8.75
C GLU A 102 4.45 7.90 10.03
N ARG A 103 3.46 8.80 9.96
CA ARG A 103 2.73 9.29 11.14
C ARG A 103 2.01 8.15 11.87
N ALA A 104 1.29 7.31 11.14
CA ALA A 104 0.62 6.14 11.72
C ALA A 104 1.62 5.18 12.40
N LYS A 105 2.75 4.93 11.75
CA LYS A 105 3.83 4.12 12.32
C LYS A 105 4.37 4.73 13.63
N VAL A 106 4.60 6.04 13.67
CA VAL A 106 5.08 6.75 14.88
C VAL A 106 4.03 6.64 15.99
N ALA A 107 2.76 6.92 15.70
CA ALA A 107 1.67 6.83 16.67
C ALA A 107 1.58 5.43 17.31
N ILE A 108 1.63 4.37 16.49
CA ILE A 108 1.61 2.98 16.97
C ILE A 108 2.87 2.64 17.77
N SER A 109 4.05 3.08 17.32
CA SER A 109 5.31 2.74 18.00
C SER A 109 5.50 3.43 19.34
N GLN A 110 4.88 4.57 19.53
CA GLN A 110 4.94 5.38 20.76
C GLN A 110 3.72 5.18 21.65
N ASP A 111 2.76 4.33 21.24
CA ASP A 111 1.47 4.14 21.91
C ASP A 111 0.74 5.48 22.16
N ASN A 112 0.90 6.42 21.21
CA ASN A 112 0.30 7.75 21.26
C ASN A 112 -0.69 7.92 20.10
N TYR A 113 -1.98 7.97 20.42
CA TYR A 113 -3.08 8.04 19.46
C TYR A 113 -3.77 9.41 19.43
N GLU A 114 -3.16 10.45 19.99
CA GLU A 114 -3.73 11.82 19.98
C GLU A 114 -3.99 12.34 18.56
N GLU A 115 -3.17 11.93 17.59
CA GLU A 115 -3.32 12.32 16.19
C GLU A 115 -4.14 11.33 15.33
N ALA A 116 -4.72 10.28 15.93
CA ALA A 116 -5.41 9.23 15.18
C ALA A 116 -6.54 9.77 14.32
N ASP A 117 -7.38 10.65 14.86
CA ASP A 117 -8.52 11.24 14.14
C ASP A 117 -8.05 12.10 12.96
N ASP A 118 -6.98 12.88 13.12
CA ASP A 118 -6.40 13.68 12.03
C ASP A 118 -5.80 12.80 10.93
N ILE A 119 -5.12 11.71 11.31
CA ILE A 119 -4.58 10.73 10.36
C ILE A 119 -5.71 10.07 9.57
N LEU A 120 -6.79 9.66 10.23
CA LEU A 120 -7.95 9.05 9.58
C LEU A 120 -8.65 10.02 8.63
N LYS A 121 -8.88 11.26 9.07
CA LYS A 121 -9.49 12.31 8.23
C LYS A 121 -8.66 12.61 6.99
N LYS A 122 -7.35 12.79 7.13
CA LYS A 122 -6.45 13.00 5.99
C LYS A 122 -6.38 11.77 5.08
N GLY A 123 -6.51 10.58 5.64
CA GLY A 123 -6.65 9.35 4.87
C GLY A 123 -7.90 9.37 3.98
N ASP A 124 -9.04 9.83 4.50
CA ASP A 124 -10.27 9.97 3.71
C ASP A 124 -10.14 11.00 2.60
N ASP A 125 -9.56 12.15 2.89
CA ASP A 125 -9.29 13.18 1.88
C ASP A 125 -8.38 12.64 0.78
N LEU A 126 -7.34 11.89 1.15
CA LEU A 126 -6.44 11.24 0.20
C LEU A 126 -7.15 10.19 -0.66
N LYS A 127 -8.03 9.37 -0.07
CA LYS A 127 -8.87 8.40 -0.82
C LYS A 127 -9.74 9.08 -1.85
N ASN A 128 -10.37 10.21 -1.49
CA ASN A 128 -11.22 10.96 -2.39
C ASN A 128 -10.40 11.53 -3.57
N ARG A 129 -9.21 12.05 -3.31
CA ARG A 129 -8.29 12.53 -4.37
C ARG A 129 -7.85 11.39 -5.28
N ILE A 130 -7.48 10.23 -4.73
CA ILE A 130 -7.13 9.05 -5.54
C ILE A 130 -8.31 8.61 -6.40
N SER A 131 -9.52 8.61 -5.86
CA SER A 131 -10.73 8.26 -6.60
C SER A 131 -10.98 9.22 -7.76
N ALA A 132 -10.76 10.54 -7.56
CA ALA A 132 -10.85 11.54 -8.62
C ALA A 132 -9.82 11.31 -9.74
N LEU A 133 -8.57 11.00 -9.39
CA LEU A 133 -7.52 10.67 -10.37
C LEU A 133 -7.85 9.42 -11.18
N ARG A 134 -8.41 8.39 -10.53
CA ARG A 134 -8.86 7.17 -11.23
C ARG A 134 -9.93 7.48 -12.25
N LYS A 135 -10.95 8.26 -11.86
CA LYS A 135 -12.03 8.68 -12.77
C LYS A 135 -11.48 9.49 -13.95
N GLN A 136 -10.59 10.43 -13.68
CA GLN A 136 -9.94 11.24 -14.72
C GLN A 136 -9.14 10.36 -15.70
N GLN A 137 -8.38 9.40 -15.21
CA GLN A 137 -7.63 8.48 -16.07
C GLN A 137 -8.54 7.59 -16.92
N MET A 138 -9.65 7.11 -16.37
CA MET A 138 -10.63 6.34 -17.14
C MET A 138 -11.25 7.17 -18.26
N ASN A 139 -11.58 8.44 -18.00
CA ASN A 139 -12.10 9.35 -19.03
C ASN A 139 -11.07 9.55 -20.16
N ARG A 140 -9.80 9.79 -19.82
CA ARG A 140 -8.71 9.91 -20.84
C ARG A 140 -8.62 8.67 -21.72
N MET A 141 -8.74 7.49 -21.13
CA MET A 141 -8.72 6.23 -21.90
C MET A 141 -9.94 6.08 -22.83
N GLN A 142 -11.11 6.58 -22.43
CA GLN A 142 -12.31 6.57 -23.27
C GLN A 142 -12.23 7.58 -24.43
N GLU A 143 -11.60 8.72 -24.22
CA GLU A 143 -11.42 9.77 -25.21
C GLU A 143 -10.34 9.42 -26.25
N GLY A 144 -9.68 8.27 -26.10
CA GLY A 144 -8.74 7.74 -27.09
C GLY A 144 -7.32 8.31 -26.95
N ASP A 145 -7.01 8.99 -25.85
CA ASP A 145 -5.63 9.41 -25.51
C ASP A 145 -4.77 8.19 -25.09
N ASN A 146 -4.66 7.26 -26.03
CA ASN A 146 -4.02 5.95 -25.84
C ASN A 146 -2.54 5.99 -26.20
N ALA A 147 -1.77 6.93 -25.68
CA ALA A 147 -0.32 6.91 -25.85
C ALA A 147 0.31 5.59 -25.35
N SER A 148 -0.28 4.98 -24.30
CA SER A 148 -0.02 3.59 -23.91
C SER A 148 -1.13 3.05 -23.02
N LEU A 149 -1.98 2.20 -23.58
CA LEU A 149 -3.02 1.50 -22.82
C LEU A 149 -2.43 0.70 -21.64
N LYS A 150 -1.28 0.05 -21.86
CA LYS A 150 -0.59 -0.75 -20.83
C LYS A 150 -0.12 0.12 -19.66
N ALA A 151 0.51 1.28 -19.94
CA ALA A 151 0.93 2.22 -18.89
C ALA A 151 -0.27 2.77 -18.13
N SER A 152 -1.37 3.10 -18.82
CA SER A 152 -2.62 3.56 -18.20
C SER A 152 -3.23 2.51 -17.28
N MET A 153 -3.23 1.24 -17.66
CA MET A 153 -3.71 0.15 -16.81
C MET A 153 -2.84 -0.04 -15.57
N VAL A 154 -1.51 0.01 -15.70
CA VAL A 154 -0.60 -0.05 -14.54
C VAL A 154 -0.82 1.14 -13.61
N TYR A 155 -1.01 2.34 -14.16
CA TYR A 155 -1.32 3.53 -13.36
C TYR A 155 -2.64 3.41 -12.61
N LEU A 156 -3.71 2.96 -13.24
CA LEU A 156 -4.98 2.68 -12.57
C LEU A 156 -4.83 1.67 -11.45
N ASN A 157 -4.04 0.61 -11.66
CA ASN A 157 -3.74 -0.38 -10.62
C ASN A 157 -2.99 0.24 -9.44
N ILE A 158 -1.98 1.08 -9.69
CA ILE A 158 -1.25 1.80 -8.63
C ILE A 158 -2.22 2.65 -7.80
N LEU A 159 -3.11 3.40 -8.45
CA LEU A 159 -4.11 4.22 -7.77
C LEU A 159 -5.08 3.36 -6.95
N GLN A 160 -5.57 2.25 -7.50
CA GLN A 160 -6.45 1.31 -6.80
C GLN A 160 -5.79 0.76 -5.54
N GLU A 161 -4.59 0.21 -5.65
CA GLU A 161 -3.88 -0.38 -4.52
C GLU A 161 -3.44 0.67 -3.49
N SER A 162 -3.16 1.90 -3.92
CA SER A 162 -2.91 3.03 -3.00
C SER A 162 -4.14 3.39 -2.19
N GLN A 163 -5.34 3.33 -2.80
CA GLN A 163 -6.61 3.53 -2.11
C GLN A 163 -6.90 2.41 -1.11
N GLU A 164 -6.61 1.16 -1.46
CA GLU A 164 -6.72 0.01 -0.55
C GLU A 164 -5.76 0.13 0.64
N LEU A 165 -4.51 0.56 0.43
CA LEU A 165 -3.56 0.80 1.51
C LEU A 165 -4.11 1.78 2.55
N VAL A 166 -4.72 2.88 2.11
CA VAL A 166 -5.35 3.85 3.03
C VAL A 166 -6.55 3.23 3.75
N SER A 167 -7.32 2.37 3.07
CA SER A 167 -8.51 1.73 3.65
C SER A 167 -8.17 0.74 4.78
N ILE A 168 -7.03 0.06 4.69
CA ILE A 168 -6.60 -0.94 5.69
C ILE A 168 -6.37 -0.30 7.08
N TRP A 169 -6.03 0.98 7.15
CA TRP A 169 -5.78 1.65 8.44
C TRP A 169 -7.05 1.99 9.22
N ARG A 170 -8.21 1.89 8.60
CA ARG A 170 -9.50 2.16 9.25
C ARG A 170 -10.01 1.02 10.11
N HIS A 171 -9.46 -0.15 9.92
CA HIS A 171 -9.86 -1.39 10.59
C HIS A 171 -8.81 -1.87 11.58
#